data_c0ecbae83a15fb2a29f464f833077051
#
_entry.id   c0ecbae83a15fb2a29f464f833077051
#
_cell.length_a   1.000
_cell.length_b   1.000
_cell.length_c   1.000
_cell.angle_alpha   90.00
_cell.angle_beta   90.00
_cell.angle_gamma   90.00
#
_symmetry.space_group_name_H-M   'P 1'
#
loop_
_entity.id
_entity.type
_entity.pdbx_description
1 polymer ?
#
loop_
_entity_poly.entity_id
_entity_poly.type
_entity_poly.pdbx_seq_one_letter_code
_entity_poly.pdbx_strand_id
1 'polypeptide(L)'
;MCGIWAYISNNKKNYYDYFNKISHRGPDASSYISLKKADIGFHRLSIIEKSFKGLQPFIDNNLILICNGEIYNYKDLIKKYEIVNCVNDCMCILELYKLLSFDDFIKVFKHELIGEFAFVILEFKNDDLIKVISGRDIFGVRPLYYSKNNENELIFSSELKGVPLTFKNVKEFPCGSIMTFHFNNNDNNNNDNCYDISNGIYETTINTNYELNNIKNTLIEAVKIRLMADNPDEIGFYLSGGLDSSILCSIAAKLVYPKQIRTFSIGFKESTDLPYAKKVSSFINSIHEEIIMTEDEALNIIDDVIYATCTYDITTIRASCGQYLLSKYIKENTNIKIIINGDGSDEVLGGYIFNYYAPTAESFHKSCLKYTQNIHMFDGRRLDRCLAYFGLEARVPFLDINFVKSVWEIPANMRMPSYANCEKFILRQVFNNNDYLPDDCLFRKKEAFSDGISSKEKSWFKTINDRMNIIISDDEFKKENIYNCPSKEAYYYNNKFIEYFGKDRLNIIPSYWQPDFKSDNIYIDPSARELKIY
;
A
#
# COMPACT_ATOMS: atom_id res chain seq x y z
N MET A 1 2.72 1.58 -11.03
CA MET A 1 3.05 2.71 -10.13
C MET A 1 4.33 3.36 -10.58
N CYS A 2 4.38 4.69 -10.51
CA CYS A 2 5.57 5.44 -10.89
C CYS A 2 6.69 5.33 -9.84
N GLY A 3 7.90 5.66 -10.23
CA GLY A 3 9.06 5.81 -9.34
C GLY A 3 9.50 7.27 -9.31
N ILE A 4 9.51 7.90 -8.14
CA ILE A 4 10.06 9.24 -7.93
C ILE A 4 11.36 9.17 -7.15
N TRP A 5 12.29 10.06 -7.52
CA TRP A 5 13.60 10.16 -6.91
C TRP A 5 14.11 11.60 -6.99
N ALA A 6 14.60 12.13 -5.87
CA ALA A 6 15.20 13.46 -5.83
C ALA A 6 16.38 13.49 -4.86
N TYR A 7 17.52 14.02 -5.30
CA TYR A 7 18.70 14.25 -4.47
C TYR A 7 19.08 15.71 -4.50
N ILE A 8 19.18 16.31 -3.34
CA ILE A 8 19.45 17.73 -3.15
C ILE A 8 20.77 17.88 -2.35
N SER A 9 21.73 18.64 -2.90
CA SER A 9 23.01 18.87 -2.26
C SER A 9 23.71 20.09 -2.85
N ASN A 10 24.48 20.82 -2.04
CA ASN A 10 25.40 21.84 -2.52
C ASN A 10 26.65 21.24 -3.18
N ASN A 11 27.03 20.01 -2.78
CA ASN A 11 28.17 19.25 -3.28
C ASN A 11 27.69 17.91 -3.80
N LYS A 12 27.01 17.91 -4.96
CA LYS A 12 26.38 16.72 -5.52
C LYS A 12 27.39 15.58 -5.79
N LYS A 13 27.01 14.38 -5.37
CA LYS A 13 27.62 13.11 -5.73
C LYS A 13 26.81 12.45 -6.84
N ASN A 14 27.43 11.61 -7.63
CA ASN A 14 26.69 10.84 -8.64
C ASN A 14 25.98 9.64 -7.98
N TYR A 15 24.67 9.70 -7.94
CA TYR A 15 23.80 8.63 -7.42
C TYR A 15 22.81 8.10 -8.49
N TYR A 16 23.13 8.29 -9.78
CA TYR A 16 22.27 7.85 -10.88
C TYR A 16 21.94 6.35 -10.83
N ASP A 17 22.86 5.50 -10.40
CA ASP A 17 22.62 4.07 -10.26
C ASP A 17 21.54 3.76 -9.23
N TYR A 18 21.42 4.57 -8.17
CA TYR A 18 20.36 4.41 -7.16
C TYR A 18 18.99 4.82 -7.70
N PHE A 19 18.93 5.85 -8.54
CA PHE A 19 17.72 6.18 -9.28
C PHE A 19 17.28 4.98 -10.15
N ASN A 20 18.19 4.36 -10.89
CA ASN A 20 17.89 3.23 -11.75
C ASN A 20 17.41 1.98 -11.00
N LYS A 21 17.76 1.81 -9.72
CA LYS A 21 17.27 0.67 -8.90
C LYS A 21 15.76 0.63 -8.72
N ILE A 22 15.05 1.74 -8.97
CA ILE A 22 13.59 1.80 -8.87
C ILE A 22 12.89 1.87 -10.24
N SER A 23 13.60 1.61 -11.35
CA SER A 23 13.07 1.71 -12.72
C SER A 23 11.92 0.74 -13.01
N HIS A 24 11.88 -0.41 -12.34
CA HIS A 24 10.81 -1.38 -12.45
C HIS A 24 9.42 -0.82 -12.11
N ARG A 25 9.33 0.23 -11.28
CA ARG A 25 8.07 0.89 -10.93
C ARG A 25 7.40 1.55 -12.13
N GLY A 26 8.18 2.09 -13.04
CA GLY A 26 7.67 2.81 -14.20
C GLY A 26 8.38 2.41 -15.49
N PRO A 27 8.03 1.24 -16.07
CA PRO A 27 8.77 0.69 -17.20
C PRO A 27 8.47 1.37 -18.54
N ASP A 28 7.46 2.25 -18.61
CA ASP A 28 7.01 2.81 -19.90
C ASP A 28 7.90 3.97 -20.38
N ALA A 29 8.45 4.77 -19.46
CA ALA A 29 9.36 5.87 -19.79
C ALA A 29 10.17 6.30 -18.55
N SER A 30 11.32 6.93 -18.78
CA SER A 30 12.14 7.50 -17.70
C SER A 30 12.63 8.89 -18.07
N SER A 31 12.76 9.76 -17.08
CA SER A 31 13.37 11.07 -17.21
C SER A 31 14.30 11.35 -16.03
N TYR A 32 15.36 12.09 -16.30
CA TYR A 32 16.34 12.50 -15.30
C TYR A 32 16.86 13.90 -15.65
N ILE A 33 16.81 14.81 -14.67
CA ILE A 33 17.25 16.19 -14.80
C ILE A 33 18.31 16.44 -13.74
N SER A 34 19.47 16.96 -14.16
CA SER A 34 20.54 17.38 -13.26
C SER A 34 20.65 18.90 -13.26
N LEU A 35 20.34 19.51 -12.13
CA LEU A 35 20.46 20.95 -11.86
C LEU A 35 21.67 21.20 -10.95
N LYS A 36 22.04 22.47 -10.76
CA LYS A 36 23.20 22.86 -9.92
C LYS A 36 23.16 22.23 -8.51
N LYS A 37 21.97 22.26 -7.85
CA LYS A 37 21.79 21.81 -6.46
C LYS A 37 20.85 20.60 -6.32
N ALA A 38 20.28 20.08 -7.40
CA ALA A 38 19.35 18.96 -7.33
C ALA A 38 19.50 18.04 -8.53
N ASP A 39 19.35 16.75 -8.29
CA ASP A 39 19.11 15.73 -9.32
C ASP A 39 17.71 15.16 -9.10
N ILE A 40 16.92 15.08 -10.18
CA ILE A 40 15.51 14.70 -10.13
C ILE A 40 15.27 13.62 -11.16
N GLY A 41 14.70 12.50 -10.72
CA GLY A 41 14.41 11.35 -11.57
C GLY A 41 12.96 10.90 -11.45
N PHE A 42 12.42 10.43 -12.57
CA PHE A 42 11.07 9.90 -12.66
C PHE A 42 11.01 8.68 -13.58
N HIS A 43 10.44 7.60 -13.10
CA HIS A 43 10.10 6.41 -13.88
C HIS A 43 8.59 6.32 -14.01
N ARG A 44 8.08 6.23 -15.22
CA ARG A 44 6.66 6.34 -15.54
C ARG A 44 6.01 5.00 -15.81
N LEU A 45 4.88 4.74 -15.14
CA LEU A 45 3.84 3.83 -15.58
C LEU A 45 2.70 4.69 -16.18
N SER A 46 2.45 4.59 -17.47
CA SER A 46 1.50 5.45 -18.20
C SER A 46 0.08 4.91 -18.05
N ILE A 47 -0.74 5.56 -17.23
CA ILE A 47 -2.14 5.23 -16.96
C ILE A 47 -3.06 6.36 -17.46
N ILE A 48 -2.80 7.59 -17.01
CA ILE A 48 -3.51 8.81 -17.42
C ILE A 48 -2.60 9.66 -18.29
N GLU A 49 -3.13 10.25 -19.38
CA GLU A 49 -2.39 11.06 -20.37
C GLU A 49 -1.16 10.30 -20.91
N LYS A 50 -1.39 9.29 -21.75
CA LYS A 50 -0.33 8.40 -22.24
C LYS A 50 0.73 9.05 -23.12
N SER A 51 0.48 10.28 -23.62
CA SER A 51 1.46 11.02 -24.40
C SER A 51 2.64 11.53 -23.55
N PHE A 52 3.63 12.13 -24.19
CA PHE A 52 4.76 12.78 -23.52
C PHE A 52 4.37 13.94 -22.60
N LYS A 53 3.17 14.53 -22.76
CA LYS A 53 2.68 15.58 -21.87
C LYS A 53 2.47 15.12 -20.43
N GLY A 54 2.20 13.82 -20.23
CA GLY A 54 2.12 13.23 -18.89
C GLY A 54 3.46 12.76 -18.32
N LEU A 55 4.59 12.94 -19.01
CA LEU A 55 5.92 12.58 -18.49
C LEU A 55 6.42 13.66 -17.53
N GLN A 56 6.74 13.25 -16.31
CA GLN A 56 7.32 14.09 -15.27
C GLN A 56 8.87 14.09 -15.37
N PRO A 57 9.59 15.09 -14.75
CA PRO A 57 9.08 16.15 -13.88
C PRO A 57 8.23 17.18 -14.62
N PHE A 58 7.16 17.67 -13.96
CA PHE A 58 6.46 18.85 -14.43
C PHE A 58 7.21 20.10 -14.02
N ILE A 59 7.54 20.94 -14.99
CA ILE A 59 8.33 22.16 -14.79
C ILE A 59 7.48 23.34 -15.19
N ASP A 60 7.29 24.27 -14.26
CA ASP A 60 6.61 25.53 -14.53
C ASP A 60 7.35 26.68 -13.82
N ASN A 61 7.96 27.56 -14.62
CA ASN A 61 8.78 28.66 -14.15
C ASN A 61 9.85 28.22 -13.13
N ASN A 62 9.64 28.53 -11.87
CA ASN A 62 10.54 28.24 -10.77
C ASN A 62 10.14 27.00 -9.92
N LEU A 63 9.19 26.23 -10.39
CA LEU A 63 8.67 25.05 -9.70
C LEU A 63 8.93 23.77 -10.50
N ILE A 64 9.27 22.71 -9.78
CA ILE A 64 9.44 21.38 -10.37
C ILE A 64 8.70 20.36 -9.49
N LEU A 65 7.79 19.58 -10.08
CA LEU A 65 7.04 18.52 -9.39
C LEU A 65 7.38 17.15 -9.94
N ILE A 66 7.60 16.20 -9.03
CA ILE A 66 7.50 14.75 -9.28
C ILE A 66 6.48 14.15 -8.33
N CYS A 67 5.62 13.27 -8.85
CA CYS A 67 4.55 12.61 -8.10
C CYS A 67 4.40 11.15 -8.53
N ASN A 68 4.30 10.25 -7.56
CA ASN A 68 3.84 8.88 -7.74
C ASN A 68 2.47 8.76 -7.10
N GLY A 69 1.40 8.67 -7.88
CA GLY A 69 0.05 8.59 -7.34
C GLY A 69 -1.05 8.77 -8.37
N GLU A 70 -2.25 8.75 -7.84
CA GLU A 70 -3.51 9.04 -8.54
C GLU A 70 -4.35 10.00 -7.70
N ILE A 71 -4.75 11.13 -8.28
CA ILE A 71 -5.68 12.08 -7.67
C ILE A 71 -7.06 11.84 -8.28
N TYR A 72 -7.87 11.03 -7.62
CA TYR A 72 -9.12 10.52 -8.19
C TYR A 72 -10.15 11.60 -8.51
N ASN A 73 -10.20 12.68 -7.75
CA ASN A 73 -11.13 13.80 -7.95
C ASN A 73 -10.49 15.03 -8.62
N TYR A 74 -9.37 14.85 -9.36
CA TYR A 74 -8.66 15.98 -9.98
C TYR A 74 -9.54 16.83 -10.89
N LYS A 75 -10.51 16.23 -11.59
CA LYS A 75 -11.43 16.97 -12.48
C LYS A 75 -12.34 17.92 -11.71
N ASP A 76 -12.78 17.53 -10.51
CA ASP A 76 -13.60 18.38 -9.65
C ASP A 76 -12.77 19.53 -9.07
N LEU A 77 -11.50 19.24 -8.68
CA LEU A 77 -10.56 20.26 -8.23
C LEU A 77 -10.24 21.27 -9.35
N ILE A 78 -9.99 20.79 -10.58
CA ILE A 78 -9.79 21.65 -11.76
C ILE A 78 -10.96 22.61 -11.94
N LYS A 79 -12.19 22.08 -11.89
CA LYS A 79 -13.40 22.87 -12.03
C LYS A 79 -13.58 23.89 -10.90
N LYS A 80 -13.35 23.45 -9.65
CA LYS A 80 -13.54 24.28 -8.46
C LYS A 80 -12.57 25.46 -8.39
N TYR A 81 -11.30 25.21 -8.73
CA TYR A 81 -10.21 26.18 -8.65
C TYR A 81 -9.89 26.84 -10.01
N GLU A 82 -10.72 26.62 -11.02
CA GLU A 82 -10.59 27.19 -12.37
C GLU A 82 -9.20 26.97 -13.00
N ILE A 83 -8.62 25.78 -12.78
CA ILE A 83 -7.30 25.42 -13.29
C ILE A 83 -7.35 25.24 -14.82
N VAL A 84 -6.52 25.97 -15.56
CA VAL A 84 -6.58 26.00 -17.03
C VAL A 84 -5.64 24.97 -17.68
N ASN A 85 -4.43 24.79 -17.14
CA ASN A 85 -3.35 24.03 -17.78
C ASN A 85 -3.00 22.74 -17.01
N CYS A 86 -3.96 21.87 -16.77
CA CYS A 86 -3.72 20.60 -16.10
C CYS A 86 -3.91 19.43 -17.10
N VAL A 87 -2.81 18.77 -17.46
CA VAL A 87 -2.81 17.70 -18.47
C VAL A 87 -3.12 16.32 -17.88
N ASN A 88 -2.84 16.12 -16.58
CA ASN A 88 -3.16 14.89 -15.88
C ASN A 88 -3.47 15.16 -14.39
N ASP A 89 -3.85 14.13 -13.69
CA ASP A 89 -4.24 14.17 -12.28
C ASP A 89 -3.12 14.66 -11.33
N CYS A 90 -1.89 14.16 -11.46
CA CYS A 90 -0.75 14.57 -10.63
C CYS A 90 -0.36 16.05 -10.84
N MET A 91 -0.51 16.58 -12.06
CA MET A 91 -0.19 17.99 -12.34
C MET A 91 -1.11 18.94 -11.56
N CYS A 92 -2.30 18.49 -11.19
CA CYS A 92 -3.23 19.25 -10.36
C CYS A 92 -2.58 19.72 -9.04
N ILE A 93 -1.67 18.94 -8.47
CA ILE A 93 -0.92 19.31 -7.24
C ILE A 93 -0.07 20.56 -7.48
N LEU A 94 0.64 20.63 -8.60
CA LEU A 94 1.47 21.78 -8.94
C LEU A 94 0.63 23.04 -9.17
N GLU A 95 -0.46 22.90 -9.90
CA GLU A 95 -1.37 24.01 -10.20
C GLU A 95 -2.04 24.55 -8.93
N LEU A 96 -2.47 23.69 -8.02
CA LEU A 96 -3.00 24.11 -6.72
C LEU A 96 -1.95 24.84 -5.88
N TYR A 97 -0.68 24.38 -5.88
CA TYR A 97 0.40 25.05 -5.16
C TYR A 97 0.69 26.45 -5.72
N LYS A 98 0.53 26.66 -7.02
CA LYS A 98 0.71 27.96 -7.68
C LYS A 98 -0.42 28.95 -7.37
N LEU A 99 -1.65 28.44 -7.31
CA LEU A 99 -2.86 29.28 -7.20
C LEU A 99 -3.18 29.70 -5.77
N LEU A 100 -2.83 28.85 -4.80
CA LEU A 100 -3.27 29.01 -3.41
C LEU A 100 -2.17 29.54 -2.49
N SER A 101 -2.56 30.19 -1.39
CA SER A 101 -1.67 30.37 -0.26
C SER A 101 -1.22 29.00 0.27
N PHE A 102 -0.06 28.92 0.93
CA PHE A 102 0.41 27.64 1.46
C PHE A 102 -0.58 27.03 2.47
N ASP A 103 -1.21 27.84 3.30
CA ASP A 103 -2.22 27.38 4.27
C ASP A 103 -3.48 26.84 3.58
N ASP A 104 -3.92 27.46 2.50
CA ASP A 104 -5.07 26.97 1.74
C ASP A 104 -4.72 25.71 0.93
N PHE A 105 -3.49 25.61 0.43
CA PHE A 105 -2.97 24.39 -0.17
C PHE A 105 -3.03 23.20 0.83
N ILE A 106 -2.58 23.39 2.07
CA ILE A 106 -2.70 22.38 3.13
C ILE A 106 -4.17 22.02 3.40
N LYS A 107 -5.09 23.02 3.43
CA LYS A 107 -6.53 22.76 3.64
C LYS A 107 -7.13 21.90 2.50
N VAL A 108 -6.72 22.11 1.25
CA VAL A 108 -7.18 21.29 0.12
C VAL A 108 -6.78 19.83 0.32
N PHE A 109 -5.53 19.55 0.70
CA PHE A 109 -5.09 18.19 0.99
C PHE A 109 -5.81 17.57 2.18
N LYS A 110 -6.11 18.37 3.18
CA LYS A 110 -6.79 17.91 4.39
C LYS A 110 -8.26 17.60 4.18
N HIS A 111 -8.97 18.36 3.36
CA HIS A 111 -10.43 18.33 3.32
C HIS A 111 -11.05 17.96 1.97
N GLU A 112 -10.32 18.10 0.88
CA GLU A 112 -10.90 18.03 -0.45
C GLU A 112 -10.26 17.00 -1.37
N LEU A 113 -8.94 16.85 -1.32
CA LEU A 113 -8.21 15.98 -2.22
C LEU A 113 -8.46 14.51 -1.87
N ILE A 114 -8.90 13.73 -2.87
CA ILE A 114 -9.09 12.29 -2.76
C ILE A 114 -8.06 11.61 -3.67
N GLY A 115 -7.10 10.94 -3.07
CA GLY A 115 -6.01 10.33 -3.84
C GLY A 115 -5.12 9.41 -3.01
N GLU A 116 -4.30 8.67 -3.72
CA GLU A 116 -3.21 7.85 -3.22
C GLU A 116 -1.93 8.40 -3.82
N PHE A 117 -1.07 9.06 -3.03
CA PHE A 117 0.02 9.86 -3.59
C PHE A 117 1.25 9.97 -2.69
N ALA A 118 2.40 10.16 -3.34
CA ALA A 118 3.62 10.70 -2.76
C ALA A 118 4.23 11.66 -3.77
N PHE A 119 4.60 12.87 -3.33
CA PHE A 119 5.13 13.91 -4.22
C PHE A 119 6.30 14.67 -3.62
N VAL A 120 7.09 15.30 -4.49
CA VAL A 120 8.13 16.27 -4.13
C VAL A 120 8.02 17.46 -5.07
N ILE A 121 7.91 18.68 -4.50
CA ILE A 121 7.99 19.96 -5.22
C ILE A 121 9.29 20.64 -4.82
N LEU A 122 10.05 21.12 -5.82
CA LEU A 122 11.21 21.95 -5.64
C LEU A 122 10.88 23.38 -6.07
N GLU A 123 11.16 24.35 -5.21
CA GLU A 123 10.92 25.77 -5.47
C GLU A 123 12.25 26.54 -5.54
N PHE A 124 12.43 27.27 -6.64
CA PHE A 124 13.65 28.01 -6.94
C PHE A 124 13.40 29.52 -6.92
N LYS A 125 14.44 30.31 -6.65
CA LYS A 125 14.44 31.76 -6.81
C LYS A 125 15.78 32.18 -7.39
N ASN A 126 15.76 32.81 -8.59
CA ASN A 126 16.99 33.18 -9.31
C ASN A 126 17.96 31.98 -9.46
N ASP A 127 17.45 30.83 -9.88
CA ASP A 127 18.17 29.55 -10.04
C ASP A 127 18.70 28.92 -8.73
N ASP A 128 18.49 29.54 -7.57
CA ASP A 128 18.82 28.95 -6.29
C ASP A 128 17.61 28.20 -5.71
N LEU A 129 17.83 26.98 -5.28
CA LEU A 129 16.81 26.20 -4.55
C LEU A 129 16.58 26.84 -3.19
N ILE A 130 15.35 27.24 -2.92
CA ILE A 130 14.97 27.91 -1.68
C ILE A 130 14.13 27.03 -0.77
N LYS A 131 13.32 26.11 -1.34
CA LYS A 131 12.37 25.27 -0.57
C LYS A 131 12.10 23.96 -1.29
N VAL A 132 11.94 22.90 -0.51
CA VAL A 132 11.40 21.63 -0.96
C VAL A 132 10.13 21.32 -0.16
N ILE A 133 9.06 20.95 -0.83
CA ILE A 133 7.80 20.54 -0.25
C ILE A 133 7.55 19.08 -0.66
N SER A 134 7.25 18.24 0.29
CA SER A 134 6.94 16.84 0.01
C SER A 134 5.72 16.40 0.82
N GLY A 135 4.91 15.53 0.24
CA GLY A 135 3.71 15.01 0.90
C GLY A 135 3.43 13.56 0.57
N ARG A 136 2.71 12.90 1.48
CA ARG A 136 2.28 11.51 1.35
C ARG A 136 0.83 11.35 1.80
N ASP A 137 0.09 10.48 1.11
CA ASP A 137 -1.32 10.19 1.41
C ASP A 137 -1.54 9.68 2.84
N ILE A 138 -2.79 9.75 3.29
CA ILE A 138 -3.19 9.53 4.69
C ILE A 138 -2.83 8.12 5.20
N PHE A 139 -2.97 7.09 4.36
CA PHE A 139 -2.70 5.71 4.73
C PHE A 139 -1.32 5.22 4.26
N GLY A 140 -0.56 6.09 3.56
CA GLY A 140 0.74 5.76 3.01
C GLY A 140 0.69 4.67 1.95
N VAL A 141 -0.40 4.62 1.17
CA VAL A 141 -0.55 3.67 0.07
C VAL A 141 0.60 3.82 -0.93
N ARG A 142 0.95 5.08 -1.26
CA ARG A 142 2.14 5.33 -2.08
C ARG A 142 3.37 5.49 -1.18
N PRO A 143 4.44 4.75 -1.49
CA PRO A 143 5.65 4.81 -0.70
C PRO A 143 6.48 6.06 -0.95
N LEU A 144 7.12 6.53 0.11
CA LEU A 144 8.17 7.53 0.03
C LEU A 144 9.15 7.34 1.19
N TYR A 145 10.43 7.28 0.88
CA TYR A 145 11.53 7.31 1.84
C TYR A 145 12.27 8.63 1.72
N TYR A 146 12.81 9.12 2.81
CA TYR A 146 13.66 10.29 2.83
C TYR A 146 14.78 10.18 3.85
N SER A 147 15.83 10.93 3.63
CA SER A 147 16.90 11.12 4.61
C SER A 147 17.52 12.49 4.43
N LYS A 148 17.80 13.17 5.54
CA LYS A 148 18.58 14.40 5.61
C LYS A 148 19.80 14.13 6.46
N ASN A 149 21.00 14.43 5.95
CA ASN A 149 22.24 14.26 6.69
C ASN A 149 22.76 15.59 7.27
N ASN A 150 23.85 15.51 8.05
CA ASN A 150 24.46 16.67 8.69
C ASN A 150 25.08 17.67 7.70
N GLU A 151 25.31 17.27 6.45
CA GLU A 151 25.84 18.11 5.37
C GLU A 151 24.72 18.84 4.62
N ASN A 152 23.46 18.82 5.16
CA ASN A 152 22.26 19.31 4.50
C ASN A 152 21.97 18.67 3.15
N GLU A 153 22.49 17.47 2.90
CA GLU A 153 22.04 16.66 1.77
C GLU A 153 20.69 16.05 2.11
N LEU A 154 19.75 16.14 1.18
CA LEU A 154 18.39 15.61 1.31
C LEU A 154 18.10 14.69 0.13
N ILE A 155 17.55 13.51 0.41
CA ILE A 155 17.16 12.54 -0.61
C ILE A 155 15.73 12.07 -0.39
N PHE A 156 15.01 11.87 -1.50
CA PHE A 156 13.71 11.22 -1.56
C PHE A 156 13.76 10.07 -2.56
N SER A 157 13.08 8.99 -2.24
CA SER A 157 12.92 7.84 -3.14
C SER A 157 11.65 7.08 -2.84
N SER A 158 10.95 6.62 -3.87
CA SER A 158 9.80 5.73 -3.73
C SER A 158 10.13 4.42 -3.00
N GLU A 159 11.37 3.93 -3.11
CA GLU A 159 11.77 2.69 -2.45
C GLU A 159 13.14 2.81 -1.77
N LEU A 160 13.33 2.02 -0.71
CA LEU A 160 14.55 2.00 0.09
C LEU A 160 15.81 1.74 -0.74
N LYS A 161 15.71 0.87 -1.76
CA LYS A 161 16.82 0.52 -2.64
C LYS A 161 17.30 1.71 -3.50
N GLY A 162 16.47 2.72 -3.69
CA GLY A 162 16.84 3.98 -4.36
C GLY A 162 17.60 4.98 -3.47
N VAL A 163 17.75 4.69 -2.18
CA VAL A 163 18.53 5.54 -1.26
C VAL A 163 19.94 5.01 -1.12
N PRO A 164 21.01 5.82 -1.41
CA PRO A 164 22.40 5.41 -1.25
C PRO A 164 22.74 4.95 0.17
N LEU A 165 23.61 3.95 0.31
CA LEU A 165 24.02 3.40 1.61
C LEU A 165 24.79 4.42 2.49
N THR A 166 25.26 5.51 1.89
CA THR A 166 25.87 6.63 2.62
C THR A 166 24.89 7.41 3.50
N PHE A 167 23.58 7.33 3.19
CA PHE A 167 22.49 7.87 4.03
C PHE A 167 22.10 6.84 5.08
N LYS A 168 22.54 7.03 6.32
CA LYS A 168 22.31 6.06 7.42
C LYS A 168 20.95 6.20 8.09
N ASN A 169 20.46 7.44 8.25
CA ASN A 169 19.20 7.75 8.95
C ASN A 169 18.03 7.84 7.96
N VAL A 170 17.79 6.77 7.21
CA VAL A 170 16.66 6.71 6.29
C VAL A 170 15.37 6.48 7.09
N LYS A 171 14.32 7.23 6.73
CA LYS A 171 12.98 7.12 7.32
C LYS A 171 11.95 6.93 6.23
N GLU A 172 10.87 6.25 6.53
CA GLU A 172 9.66 6.42 5.73
C GLU A 172 9.11 7.83 5.95
N PHE A 173 8.62 8.45 4.88
CA PHE A 173 7.94 9.73 4.97
C PHE A 173 6.63 9.55 5.75
N PRO A 174 6.32 10.42 6.72
CA PRO A 174 5.13 10.26 7.55
C PRO A 174 3.86 10.23 6.71
N CYS A 175 2.99 9.27 6.97
CA CYS A 175 1.68 9.17 6.33
C CYS A 175 0.79 10.34 6.74
N GLY A 176 -0.09 10.79 5.84
CA GLY A 176 -1.01 11.89 6.13
C GLY A 176 -0.32 13.20 6.45
N SER A 177 0.84 13.48 5.83
CA SER A 177 1.59 14.69 6.12
C SER A 177 2.15 15.38 4.88
N ILE A 178 2.37 16.69 5.02
CA ILE A 178 3.19 17.50 4.12
C ILE A 178 4.34 18.09 4.95
N MET A 179 5.57 17.98 4.44
CA MET A 179 6.75 18.56 5.06
C MET A 179 7.38 19.61 4.16
N THR A 180 7.97 20.63 4.79
CA THR A 180 8.76 21.66 4.10
C THR A 180 10.18 21.66 4.61
N PHE A 181 11.13 21.79 3.67
CA PHE A 181 12.57 21.87 3.92
C PHE A 181 13.09 23.17 3.31
N HIS A 182 13.79 23.99 4.11
CA HIS A 182 14.29 25.30 3.68
C HIS A 182 15.80 25.27 3.43
N PHE A 183 16.24 25.95 2.36
CA PHE A 183 17.63 25.98 1.89
C PHE A 183 18.20 27.42 1.81
N ASN A 184 17.81 28.30 2.74
CA ASN A 184 18.32 29.70 2.78
C ASN A 184 19.74 29.75 3.34
N ASN A 185 20.63 30.45 2.65
CA ASN A 185 22.05 30.62 3.05
C ASN A 185 22.26 31.49 4.31
N ASN A 186 21.22 32.22 4.80
CA ASN A 186 21.36 33.25 5.80
C ASN A 186 20.67 32.98 7.16
N ASP A 187 19.89 31.91 7.28
CA ASP A 187 19.21 31.59 8.52
C ASP A 187 19.72 30.30 9.15
N ASN A 188 20.34 30.44 10.33
CA ASN A 188 20.69 29.28 11.19
C ASN A 188 19.45 28.53 11.74
N ASN A 189 18.24 28.97 11.39
CA ASN A 189 16.96 28.36 11.75
C ASN A 189 16.33 27.67 10.53
N ASN A 190 17.01 26.68 9.96
CA ASN A 190 16.39 25.77 8.98
C ASN A 190 15.43 24.81 9.71
N ASN A 191 14.29 25.31 10.16
CA ASN A 191 13.26 24.48 10.76
C ASN A 191 12.49 23.78 9.65
N ASP A 192 12.65 22.45 9.57
CA ASP A 192 11.78 21.61 8.77
C ASP A 192 10.41 21.55 9.48
N ASN A 193 9.32 21.88 8.77
CA ASN A 193 7.98 21.86 9.33
C ASN A 193 7.20 20.66 8.78
N CYS A 194 6.36 20.08 9.63
CA CYS A 194 5.46 18.98 9.27
C CYS A 194 4.01 19.41 9.54
N TYR A 195 3.15 19.26 8.52
CA TYR A 195 1.75 19.64 8.55
C TYR A 195 0.89 18.39 8.42
N ASP A 196 -0.02 18.16 9.37
CA ASP A 196 -0.97 17.06 9.34
C ASP A 196 -2.10 17.32 8.33
N ILE A 197 -2.33 16.35 7.44
CA ILE A 197 -3.43 16.33 6.47
C ILE A 197 -4.40 15.17 6.69
N SER A 198 -4.30 14.45 7.80
CA SER A 198 -5.13 13.27 8.10
C SER A 198 -6.61 13.62 8.36
N ASN A 199 -6.94 14.90 8.49
CA ASN A 199 -8.31 15.40 8.70
C ASN A 199 -8.99 14.80 9.94
N GLY A 200 -8.23 14.50 10.98
CA GLY A 200 -8.75 13.93 12.23
C GLY A 200 -9.40 12.55 12.07
N ILE A 201 -9.10 11.82 10.98
CA ILE A 201 -9.71 10.50 10.73
C ILE A 201 -9.47 9.52 11.88
N TYR A 202 -8.36 9.68 12.58
CA TYR A 202 -8.00 8.84 13.72
C TYR A 202 -8.56 9.34 15.07
N GLU A 203 -9.33 10.45 15.05
CA GLU A 203 -9.97 11.08 16.22
C GLU A 203 -11.50 10.99 16.14
N THR A 204 -12.04 10.07 15.34
CA THR A 204 -13.45 10.00 15.00
C THR A 204 -14.36 9.93 16.23
N THR A 205 -15.35 10.84 16.28
CA THR A 205 -16.45 10.80 17.24
C THR A 205 -17.51 9.82 16.77
N ILE A 206 -17.95 8.94 17.67
CA ILE A 206 -19.06 8.01 17.42
C ILE A 206 -20.32 8.82 17.09
N ASN A 207 -20.87 8.61 15.90
CA ASN A 207 -22.14 9.20 15.51
C ASN A 207 -23.30 8.32 16.01
N THR A 208 -24.23 8.89 16.73
CA THR A 208 -25.43 8.16 17.20
C THR A 208 -26.48 7.97 16.10
N ASN A 209 -26.36 8.69 14.98
CA ASN A 209 -27.28 8.66 13.84
C ASN A 209 -26.58 8.10 12.58
N TYR A 210 -25.91 6.94 12.69
CA TYR A 210 -25.29 6.30 11.55
C TYR A 210 -26.31 5.58 10.66
N GLU A 211 -26.05 5.58 9.35
CA GLU A 211 -26.82 4.82 8.37
C GLU A 211 -25.99 3.70 7.76
N LEU A 212 -26.41 2.45 7.95
CA LEU A 212 -25.70 1.28 7.39
C LEU A 212 -25.57 1.36 5.85
N ASN A 213 -26.57 1.90 5.17
CA ASN A 213 -26.52 2.09 3.72
C ASN A 213 -25.40 3.04 3.27
N ASN A 214 -24.93 3.93 4.14
CA ASN A 214 -23.82 4.82 3.83
C ASN A 214 -22.51 4.04 3.58
N ILE A 215 -22.26 2.96 4.33
CA ILE A 215 -21.11 2.05 4.11
C ILE A 215 -21.14 1.47 2.70
N LYS A 216 -22.32 0.98 2.26
CA LYS A 216 -22.49 0.42 0.93
C LYS A 216 -22.22 1.46 -0.15
N ASN A 217 -22.81 2.65 -0.01
CA ASN A 217 -22.70 3.72 -1.00
C ASN A 217 -21.27 4.26 -1.09
N THR A 218 -20.60 4.46 0.05
CA THR A 218 -19.20 4.94 0.07
C THR A 218 -18.24 3.91 -0.50
N LEU A 219 -18.46 2.59 -0.27
CA LEU A 219 -17.63 1.56 -0.89
C LEU A 219 -17.87 1.46 -2.41
N ILE A 220 -19.11 1.57 -2.87
CA ILE A 220 -19.42 1.58 -4.30
C ILE A 220 -18.73 2.78 -4.98
N GLU A 221 -18.80 3.97 -4.38
CA GLU A 221 -18.13 5.16 -4.92
C GLU A 221 -16.60 5.01 -4.86
N ALA A 222 -16.05 4.45 -3.78
CA ALA A 222 -14.62 4.16 -3.67
C ALA A 222 -14.10 3.24 -4.78
N VAL A 223 -14.88 2.21 -5.14
CA VAL A 223 -14.55 1.35 -6.30
C VAL A 223 -14.66 2.15 -7.59
N LYS A 224 -15.75 2.89 -7.79
CA LYS A 224 -16.05 3.63 -9.01
C LYS A 224 -14.95 4.64 -9.38
N ILE A 225 -14.50 5.46 -8.42
CA ILE A 225 -13.43 6.43 -8.69
C ILE A 225 -12.10 5.75 -9.01
N ARG A 226 -11.85 4.56 -8.47
CA ARG A 226 -10.63 3.77 -8.74
C ARG A 226 -10.66 3.00 -10.06
N LEU A 227 -11.76 3.08 -10.83
CA LEU A 227 -11.82 2.62 -12.22
C LEU A 227 -11.26 3.67 -13.20
N MET A 228 -10.71 4.77 -12.70
CA MET A 228 -10.13 5.84 -13.50
C MET A 228 -8.90 5.35 -14.28
N ALA A 229 -8.97 5.33 -15.60
CA ALA A 229 -7.88 5.00 -16.50
C ALA A 229 -8.24 5.46 -17.93
N ASP A 230 -7.24 5.83 -18.74
CA ASP A 230 -7.47 6.14 -20.16
C ASP A 230 -7.89 4.89 -20.94
N ASN A 231 -7.38 3.72 -20.53
CA ASN A 231 -7.80 2.44 -21.09
C ASN A 231 -8.35 1.52 -19.98
N PRO A 232 -9.68 1.38 -19.88
CA PRO A 232 -10.30 0.50 -18.88
C PRO A 232 -9.93 -1.00 -19.03
N ASP A 233 -9.42 -1.44 -20.20
CA ASP A 233 -8.97 -2.83 -20.43
C ASP A 233 -7.64 -3.14 -19.72
N GLU A 234 -6.96 -2.13 -19.21
CA GLU A 234 -5.74 -2.28 -18.42
C GLU A 234 -6.03 -2.48 -16.92
N ILE A 235 -7.31 -2.57 -16.51
CA ILE A 235 -7.73 -2.80 -15.13
C ILE A 235 -8.03 -4.27 -14.89
N GLY A 236 -7.38 -4.86 -13.89
CA GLY A 236 -7.63 -6.19 -13.37
C GLY A 236 -7.95 -6.18 -11.88
N PHE A 237 -8.35 -7.32 -11.35
CA PHE A 237 -8.76 -7.48 -9.96
C PHE A 237 -8.15 -8.73 -9.37
N TYR A 238 -7.62 -8.64 -8.16
CA TYR A 238 -7.34 -9.82 -7.36
C TYR A 238 -8.64 -10.39 -6.80
N LEU A 239 -8.85 -11.68 -7.00
CA LEU A 239 -10.02 -12.41 -6.53
C LEU A 239 -9.59 -13.67 -5.79
N SER A 240 -9.40 -13.58 -4.47
CA SER A 240 -9.05 -14.74 -3.63
C SER A 240 -10.26 -15.62 -3.27
N GLY A 241 -11.48 -15.16 -3.53
CA GLY A 241 -12.69 -15.81 -3.02
C GLY A 241 -12.98 -15.53 -1.55
N GLY A 242 -12.16 -14.73 -0.87
CA GLY A 242 -12.47 -14.12 0.41
C GLY A 242 -13.50 -12.99 0.26
N LEU A 243 -14.14 -12.62 1.36
CA LEU A 243 -15.22 -11.60 1.39
C LEU A 243 -14.81 -10.31 0.67
N ASP A 244 -13.64 -9.77 1.03
CA ASP A 244 -13.20 -8.44 0.64
C ASP A 244 -13.00 -8.32 -0.87
N SER A 245 -12.15 -9.18 -1.42
CA SER A 245 -11.90 -9.22 -2.86
C SER A 245 -13.18 -9.51 -3.66
N SER A 246 -14.02 -10.41 -3.15
CA SER A 246 -15.26 -10.81 -3.82
C SER A 246 -16.27 -9.67 -3.91
N ILE A 247 -16.46 -8.88 -2.83
CA ILE A 247 -17.34 -7.71 -2.83
C ILE A 247 -16.84 -6.65 -3.83
N LEU A 248 -15.53 -6.34 -3.83
CA LEU A 248 -14.97 -5.35 -4.76
C LEU A 248 -15.16 -5.78 -6.22
N CYS A 249 -14.87 -7.06 -6.54
CA CYS A 249 -15.08 -7.60 -7.88
C CYS A 249 -16.55 -7.53 -8.29
N SER A 250 -17.46 -7.86 -7.38
CA SER A 250 -18.90 -7.81 -7.65
C SER A 250 -19.41 -6.39 -7.88
N ILE A 251 -18.97 -5.41 -7.07
CA ILE A 251 -19.29 -3.99 -7.28
C ILE A 251 -18.77 -3.54 -8.65
N ALA A 252 -17.52 -3.83 -8.95
CA ALA A 252 -16.90 -3.43 -10.22
C ALA A 252 -17.63 -4.06 -11.41
N ALA A 253 -17.96 -5.35 -11.36
CA ALA A 253 -18.70 -6.03 -12.42
C ALA A 253 -20.06 -5.38 -12.70
N LYS A 254 -20.78 -4.94 -11.66
CA LYS A 254 -22.04 -4.20 -11.81
C LYS A 254 -21.84 -2.82 -12.40
N LEU A 255 -20.78 -2.09 -11.99
CA LEU A 255 -20.51 -0.74 -12.48
C LEU A 255 -20.12 -0.69 -13.97
N VAL A 256 -19.47 -1.73 -14.48
CA VAL A 256 -19.00 -1.77 -15.86
C VAL A 256 -19.88 -2.59 -16.80
N TYR A 257 -20.97 -3.21 -16.29
CA TYR A 257 -21.90 -3.99 -17.11
C TYR A 257 -22.37 -3.23 -18.36
N PRO A 258 -22.43 -3.87 -19.54
CA PRO A 258 -22.30 -5.29 -19.84
C PRO A 258 -20.86 -5.79 -20.07
N LYS A 259 -19.83 -4.96 -19.86
CA LYS A 259 -18.42 -5.35 -20.00
C LYS A 259 -18.05 -6.30 -18.86
N GLN A 260 -17.27 -7.33 -19.16
CA GLN A 260 -16.71 -8.24 -18.15
C GLN A 260 -15.42 -7.66 -17.56
N ILE A 261 -15.24 -7.80 -16.25
CA ILE A 261 -13.96 -7.52 -15.59
C ILE A 261 -13.02 -8.73 -15.72
N ARG A 262 -11.70 -8.46 -15.65
CA ARG A 262 -10.67 -9.52 -15.58
C ARG A 262 -10.27 -9.74 -14.13
N THR A 263 -10.32 -10.99 -13.68
CA THR A 263 -10.02 -11.39 -12.30
C THR A 263 -8.93 -12.44 -12.26
N PHE A 264 -8.09 -12.40 -11.23
CA PHE A 264 -6.92 -13.26 -11.08
C PHE A 264 -6.87 -13.85 -9.67
N SER A 265 -6.58 -15.14 -9.56
CA SER A 265 -6.33 -15.85 -8.31
C SER A 265 -5.07 -16.69 -8.38
N ILE A 266 -4.47 -16.97 -7.23
CA ILE A 266 -3.30 -17.84 -7.10
C ILE A 266 -3.40 -18.70 -5.86
N GLY A 267 -2.88 -19.92 -5.93
CA GLY A 267 -2.79 -20.84 -4.79
C GLY A 267 -2.03 -22.10 -5.15
N PHE A 268 -1.73 -22.90 -4.14
CA PHE A 268 -1.28 -24.26 -4.36
C PHE A 268 -2.46 -25.11 -4.86
N LYS A 269 -2.19 -26.29 -5.41
CA LYS A 269 -3.21 -27.16 -6.00
C LYS A 269 -4.39 -27.46 -5.07
N GLU A 270 -4.13 -27.58 -3.77
CA GLU A 270 -5.14 -27.86 -2.73
C GLU A 270 -5.54 -26.57 -1.96
N SER A 271 -5.37 -25.39 -2.53
CA SER A 271 -5.78 -24.11 -1.94
C SER A 271 -7.25 -24.11 -1.56
N THR A 272 -7.55 -23.56 -0.37
CA THR A 272 -8.94 -23.38 0.09
C THR A 272 -9.61 -22.17 -0.57
N ASP A 273 -8.84 -21.23 -1.13
CA ASP A 273 -9.33 -20.01 -1.76
C ASP A 273 -9.83 -20.23 -3.20
N LEU A 274 -9.10 -21.00 -4.01
CA LEU A 274 -9.38 -21.14 -5.43
C LEU A 274 -10.82 -21.62 -5.76
N PRO A 275 -11.42 -22.59 -5.04
CA PRO A 275 -12.81 -22.98 -5.30
C PRO A 275 -13.81 -21.84 -5.11
N TYR A 276 -13.59 -20.98 -4.10
CA TYR A 276 -14.45 -19.82 -3.86
C TYR A 276 -14.22 -18.71 -4.89
N ALA A 277 -12.97 -18.46 -5.27
CA ALA A 277 -12.64 -17.54 -6.36
C ALA A 277 -13.35 -17.90 -7.65
N LYS A 278 -13.31 -19.18 -8.04
CA LYS A 278 -14.02 -19.72 -9.20
C LYS A 278 -15.53 -19.55 -9.11
N LYS A 279 -16.11 -19.80 -7.93
CA LYS A 279 -17.55 -19.64 -7.71
C LYS A 279 -18.00 -18.18 -7.83
N VAL A 280 -17.26 -17.25 -7.21
CA VAL A 280 -17.53 -15.82 -7.33
C VAL A 280 -17.37 -15.35 -8.77
N SER A 281 -16.29 -15.74 -9.44
CA SER A 281 -16.02 -15.40 -10.84
C SER A 281 -17.18 -15.82 -11.76
N SER A 282 -17.71 -17.03 -11.57
CA SER A 282 -18.86 -17.52 -12.33
C SER A 282 -20.14 -16.72 -12.03
N PHE A 283 -20.36 -16.34 -10.76
CA PHE A 283 -21.51 -15.55 -10.34
C PHE A 283 -21.52 -14.15 -10.93
N ILE A 284 -20.37 -13.47 -10.93
CA ILE A 284 -20.23 -12.11 -11.47
C ILE A 284 -19.93 -12.09 -12.98
N ASN A 285 -19.85 -13.25 -13.61
CA ASN A 285 -19.51 -13.40 -15.04
C ASN A 285 -18.20 -12.69 -15.43
N SER A 286 -17.12 -12.87 -14.65
CA SER A 286 -15.80 -12.29 -14.94
C SER A 286 -14.96 -13.20 -15.83
N ILE A 287 -14.00 -12.62 -16.58
CA ILE A 287 -12.92 -13.34 -17.25
C ILE A 287 -11.89 -13.68 -16.17
N HIS A 288 -11.86 -14.94 -15.73
CA HIS A 288 -11.06 -15.38 -14.58
C HIS A 288 -9.88 -16.23 -14.98
N GLU A 289 -8.71 -15.91 -14.46
CA GLU A 289 -7.50 -16.69 -14.60
C GLU A 289 -7.05 -17.20 -13.22
N GLU A 290 -6.93 -18.53 -13.12
CA GLU A 290 -6.50 -19.24 -11.91
C GLU A 290 -5.05 -19.72 -12.10
N ILE A 291 -4.16 -19.31 -11.21
CA ILE A 291 -2.75 -19.63 -11.26
C ILE A 291 -2.41 -20.65 -10.17
N ILE A 292 -1.89 -21.80 -10.57
CA ILE A 292 -1.40 -22.81 -9.64
C ILE A 292 0.10 -22.65 -9.48
N MET A 293 0.55 -22.38 -8.26
CA MET A 293 1.96 -22.34 -7.91
C MET A 293 2.38 -23.60 -7.17
N THR A 294 3.67 -23.89 -7.19
CA THR A 294 4.29 -24.99 -6.42
C THR A 294 4.98 -24.45 -5.17
N GLU A 295 5.17 -25.33 -4.16
CA GLU A 295 5.91 -24.98 -2.95
C GLU A 295 7.35 -24.53 -3.29
N ASP A 296 8.00 -25.22 -4.24
CA ASP A 296 9.36 -24.90 -4.65
C ASP A 296 9.45 -23.52 -5.32
N GLU A 297 8.52 -23.17 -6.20
CA GLU A 297 8.46 -21.83 -6.79
C GLU A 297 8.32 -20.76 -5.69
N ALA A 298 7.41 -20.97 -4.74
CA ALA A 298 7.19 -20.02 -3.66
C ALA A 298 8.37 -19.91 -2.68
N LEU A 299 9.08 -21.01 -2.40
CA LEU A 299 10.29 -21.01 -1.56
C LEU A 299 11.47 -20.34 -2.24
N ASN A 300 11.65 -20.56 -3.54
CA ASN A 300 12.81 -20.08 -4.29
C ASN A 300 12.80 -18.56 -4.53
N ILE A 301 11.63 -17.90 -4.41
CA ILE A 301 11.52 -16.44 -4.60
C ILE A 301 11.59 -15.63 -3.30
N ILE A 302 11.80 -16.26 -2.14
CA ILE A 302 11.80 -15.56 -0.84
C ILE A 302 12.83 -14.43 -0.82
N ASP A 303 14.04 -14.65 -1.34
CA ASP A 303 15.07 -13.62 -1.41
C ASP A 303 14.67 -12.45 -2.30
N ASP A 304 14.06 -12.73 -3.46
CA ASP A 304 13.52 -11.72 -4.37
C ASP A 304 12.39 -10.92 -3.70
N VAL A 305 11.54 -11.59 -2.93
CA VAL A 305 10.45 -10.95 -2.17
C VAL A 305 11.01 -10.02 -1.10
N ILE A 306 12.04 -10.42 -0.35
CA ILE A 306 12.71 -9.56 0.65
C ILE A 306 13.28 -8.31 -0.04
N TYR A 307 13.95 -8.50 -1.18
CA TYR A 307 14.50 -7.39 -1.96
C TYR A 307 13.41 -6.48 -2.54
N ALA A 308 12.36 -7.06 -3.11
CA ALA A 308 11.24 -6.31 -3.68
C ALA A 308 10.51 -5.49 -2.62
N THR A 309 10.13 -6.12 -1.50
CA THR A 309 9.31 -5.51 -0.44
C THR A 309 10.09 -4.59 0.49
N CYS A 310 11.43 -4.68 0.50
CA CYS A 310 12.30 -3.94 1.42
C CYS A 310 11.88 -4.15 2.89
N THR A 311 11.58 -5.39 3.27
CA THR A 311 11.17 -5.76 4.63
C THR A 311 11.80 -7.08 5.07
N TYR A 312 11.82 -7.30 6.38
CA TYR A 312 12.14 -8.58 7.01
C TYR A 312 11.00 -9.05 7.94
N ASP A 313 9.82 -8.40 7.86
CA ASP A 313 8.65 -8.81 8.62
C ASP A 313 8.12 -10.16 8.14
N ILE A 314 7.92 -11.07 9.09
CA ILE A 314 7.59 -12.48 8.82
C ILE A 314 6.27 -12.61 8.07
N THR A 315 5.22 -11.98 8.58
CA THR A 315 3.87 -12.09 8.02
C THR A 315 3.77 -11.47 6.65
N THR A 316 4.42 -10.30 6.47
CA THR A 316 4.50 -9.60 5.19
C THR A 316 5.17 -10.45 4.13
N ILE A 317 6.34 -11.08 4.42
CA ILE A 317 7.05 -11.91 3.45
C ILE A 317 6.25 -13.16 3.08
N ARG A 318 5.67 -13.87 4.05
CA ARG A 318 4.85 -15.06 3.80
C ARG A 318 3.70 -14.77 2.82
N ALA A 319 2.97 -13.68 3.06
CA ALA A 319 1.86 -13.29 2.20
C ALA A 319 2.33 -12.71 0.85
N SER A 320 3.54 -12.15 0.79
CA SER A 320 4.11 -11.58 -0.42
C SER A 320 4.47 -12.62 -1.47
N CYS A 321 4.82 -13.86 -1.10
CA CYS A 321 5.24 -14.88 -2.07
C CYS A 321 4.18 -15.16 -3.13
N GLY A 322 2.94 -15.43 -2.72
CA GLY A 322 1.84 -15.64 -3.67
C GLY A 322 1.52 -14.38 -4.48
N GLN A 323 1.53 -13.22 -3.84
CA GLN A 323 1.22 -11.96 -4.51
C GLN A 323 2.30 -11.56 -5.54
N TYR A 324 3.57 -11.81 -5.25
CA TYR A 324 4.69 -11.59 -6.14
C TYR A 324 4.59 -12.46 -7.40
N LEU A 325 4.34 -13.76 -7.23
CA LEU A 325 4.15 -14.70 -8.36
C LEU A 325 2.93 -14.34 -9.21
N LEU A 326 1.82 -13.95 -8.57
CA LEU A 326 0.62 -13.50 -9.28
C LEU A 326 0.88 -12.23 -10.09
N SER A 327 1.57 -11.24 -9.49
CA SER A 327 1.95 -10.00 -10.16
C SER A 327 2.86 -10.25 -11.36
N LYS A 328 3.83 -11.17 -11.20
CA LYS A 328 4.71 -11.61 -12.28
C LYS A 328 3.91 -12.21 -13.44
N TYR A 329 3.02 -13.15 -13.14
CA TYR A 329 2.17 -13.79 -14.17
C TYR A 329 1.35 -12.76 -14.95
N ILE A 330 0.69 -11.83 -14.24
CA ILE A 330 -0.13 -10.78 -14.88
C ILE A 330 0.71 -9.92 -15.82
N LYS A 331 1.89 -9.52 -15.38
CA LYS A 331 2.81 -8.71 -16.21
C LYS A 331 3.27 -9.44 -17.46
N GLU A 332 3.60 -10.72 -17.35
CA GLU A 332 4.15 -11.52 -18.45
C GLU A 332 3.08 -11.98 -19.45
N ASN A 333 1.82 -12.12 -19.02
CA ASN A 333 0.77 -12.74 -19.81
C ASN A 333 -0.39 -11.81 -20.20
N THR A 334 -0.37 -10.54 -19.73
CA THR A 334 -1.49 -9.63 -19.96
C THR A 334 -1.02 -8.20 -20.23
N ASN A 335 -1.96 -7.35 -20.66
CA ASN A 335 -1.75 -5.90 -20.79
C ASN A 335 -2.25 -5.11 -19.56
N ILE A 336 -2.58 -5.79 -18.47
CA ILE A 336 -3.06 -5.15 -17.25
C ILE A 336 -1.94 -4.29 -16.66
N LYS A 337 -2.30 -3.09 -16.22
CA LYS A 337 -1.43 -2.14 -15.52
C LYS A 337 -1.92 -1.81 -14.12
N ILE A 338 -3.22 -1.93 -13.88
CA ILE A 338 -3.88 -1.57 -12.62
C ILE A 338 -4.50 -2.82 -12.02
N ILE A 339 -4.29 -3.02 -10.73
CA ILE A 339 -4.92 -4.09 -9.95
C ILE A 339 -5.70 -3.47 -8.79
N ILE A 340 -7.01 -3.70 -8.76
CA ILE A 340 -7.86 -3.36 -7.62
C ILE A 340 -7.86 -4.55 -6.66
N ASN A 341 -7.66 -4.26 -5.37
CA ASN A 341 -7.38 -5.24 -4.34
C ASN A 341 -8.16 -4.96 -3.06
N GLY A 342 -8.41 -5.99 -2.25
CA GLY A 342 -9.19 -5.96 -1.02
C GLY A 342 -8.42 -5.61 0.26
N ASP A 343 -7.13 -5.26 0.19
CA ASP A 343 -6.33 -4.89 1.36
C ASP A 343 -6.88 -3.60 2.03
N GLY A 344 -6.69 -3.49 3.33
CA GLY A 344 -7.25 -2.41 4.16
C GLY A 344 -8.58 -2.76 4.82
N SER A 345 -9.30 -3.76 4.31
CA SER A 345 -10.58 -4.19 4.86
C SER A 345 -10.46 -4.75 6.27
N ASP A 346 -9.45 -5.58 6.53
CA ASP A 346 -9.24 -6.22 7.83
C ASP A 346 -8.87 -5.20 8.91
N GLU A 347 -8.10 -4.20 8.57
CA GLU A 347 -7.70 -3.11 9.46
C GLU A 347 -8.87 -2.21 9.81
N VAL A 348 -9.57 -1.71 8.79
CA VAL A 348 -10.66 -0.74 8.94
C VAL A 348 -11.87 -1.35 9.64
N LEU A 349 -12.24 -2.57 9.27
CA LEU A 349 -13.45 -3.26 9.77
C LEU A 349 -13.17 -4.20 10.96
N GLY A 350 -11.91 -4.36 11.36
CA GLY A 350 -11.52 -5.29 12.42
C GLY A 350 -11.70 -6.75 12.04
N GLY A 351 -11.39 -7.11 10.80
CA GLY A 351 -11.61 -8.46 10.24
C GLY A 351 -10.62 -9.54 10.70
N TYR A 352 -9.57 -9.17 11.40
CA TYR A 352 -8.62 -10.13 11.95
C TYR A 352 -9.24 -10.99 13.03
N ILE A 353 -8.99 -12.29 12.99
CA ILE A 353 -9.59 -13.27 13.92
C ILE A 353 -9.23 -13.00 15.37
N PHE A 354 -8.04 -12.47 15.67
CA PHE A 354 -7.67 -12.11 17.02
C PHE A 354 -8.59 -11.06 17.66
N ASN A 355 -9.37 -10.30 16.87
CA ASN A 355 -10.34 -9.33 17.37
C ASN A 355 -11.53 -9.97 18.13
N TYR A 356 -11.74 -11.29 18.01
CA TYR A 356 -12.68 -12.01 18.88
C TYR A 356 -12.24 -11.98 20.34
N TYR A 357 -10.95 -11.79 20.62
CA TYR A 357 -10.39 -11.70 21.96
C TYR A 357 -10.31 -10.26 22.49
N ALA A 358 -10.81 -9.28 21.75
CA ALA A 358 -10.83 -7.89 22.21
C ALA A 358 -11.69 -7.78 23.49
N PRO A 359 -11.13 -7.31 24.62
CA PRO A 359 -11.86 -7.31 25.90
C PRO A 359 -12.94 -6.25 25.97
N THR A 360 -12.84 -5.17 25.20
CA THR A 360 -13.79 -4.06 25.17
C THR A 360 -13.92 -3.48 23.77
N ALA A 361 -15.04 -2.80 23.48
CA ALA A 361 -15.26 -2.09 22.24
C ALA A 361 -14.21 -0.98 22.00
N GLU A 362 -13.73 -0.35 23.08
CA GLU A 362 -12.69 0.67 22.98
C GLU A 362 -11.35 0.07 22.56
N SER A 363 -10.92 -1.05 23.18
CA SER A 363 -9.68 -1.75 22.83
C SER A 363 -9.73 -2.29 21.40
N PHE A 364 -10.87 -2.83 20.97
CA PHE A 364 -11.11 -3.23 19.59
C PHE A 364 -10.93 -2.05 18.62
N HIS A 365 -11.55 -0.89 18.91
CA HIS A 365 -11.42 0.28 18.05
C HIS A 365 -9.98 0.81 17.98
N LYS A 366 -9.29 0.88 19.12
CA LYS A 366 -7.87 1.25 19.17
C LYS A 366 -7.00 0.32 18.32
N SER A 367 -7.32 -0.97 18.31
CA SER A 367 -6.66 -1.96 17.45
C SER A 367 -6.89 -1.64 15.96
N CYS A 368 -8.15 -1.40 15.54
CA CYS A 368 -8.45 -1.00 14.16
C CYS A 368 -7.67 0.27 13.75
N LEU A 369 -7.67 1.30 14.59
CA LEU A 369 -6.91 2.54 14.35
C LEU A 369 -5.42 2.24 14.16
N LYS A 370 -4.81 1.49 15.08
CA LYS A 370 -3.40 1.14 15.05
C LYS A 370 -3.01 0.40 13.77
N TYR A 371 -3.78 -0.62 13.37
CA TYR A 371 -3.47 -1.39 12.16
C TYR A 371 -3.68 -0.58 10.90
N THR A 372 -4.71 0.27 10.83
CA THR A 372 -4.93 1.17 9.70
C THR A 372 -3.84 2.22 9.58
N GLN A 373 -3.38 2.81 10.70
CA GLN A 373 -2.25 3.75 10.70
C GLN A 373 -0.94 3.12 10.23
N ASN A 374 -0.74 1.84 10.56
CA ASN A 374 0.50 1.11 10.29
C ASN A 374 0.43 0.22 9.03
N ILE A 375 -0.67 0.26 8.28
CA ILE A 375 -0.85 -0.61 7.10
C ILE A 375 0.28 -0.46 6.08
N HIS A 376 0.83 0.74 5.94
CA HIS A 376 1.94 1.05 5.04
C HIS A 376 3.23 0.28 5.38
N MET A 377 3.39 -0.21 6.61
CA MET A 377 4.55 -1.00 7.03
C MET A 377 4.40 -2.49 6.72
N PHE A 378 3.17 -2.99 6.56
CA PHE A 378 2.82 -4.40 6.43
C PHE A 378 2.07 -4.71 5.13
N ASP A 379 0.73 -4.81 5.17
CA ASP A 379 -0.07 -5.20 4.01
C ASP A 379 -0.02 -4.19 2.87
N GLY A 380 -0.04 -2.91 3.16
CA GLY A 380 0.15 -1.85 2.16
C GLY A 380 1.53 -1.89 1.50
N ARG A 381 2.59 -2.21 2.28
CA ARG A 381 3.94 -2.40 1.75
C ARG A 381 4.00 -3.60 0.82
N ARG A 382 3.49 -4.74 1.27
CA ARG A 382 3.38 -5.95 0.46
C ARG A 382 2.72 -5.64 -0.87
N LEU A 383 1.52 -5.06 -0.82
CA LEU A 383 0.71 -4.78 -1.99
C LEU A 383 1.45 -3.88 -2.99
N ASP A 384 1.89 -2.69 -2.54
CA ASP A 384 2.58 -1.76 -3.42
C ASP A 384 3.82 -2.38 -4.05
N ARG A 385 4.68 -3.00 -3.23
CA ARG A 385 6.01 -3.46 -3.69
C ARG A 385 5.91 -4.67 -4.61
N CYS A 386 5.05 -5.66 -4.30
CA CYS A 386 4.90 -6.84 -5.16
C CYS A 386 4.35 -6.47 -6.54
N LEU A 387 3.41 -5.52 -6.60
CA LEU A 387 2.84 -5.04 -7.86
C LEU A 387 3.82 -4.15 -8.62
N ALA A 388 4.39 -3.16 -7.94
CA ALA A 388 5.31 -2.21 -8.56
C ALA A 388 6.59 -2.86 -9.10
N TYR A 389 7.06 -3.96 -8.48
CA TYR A 389 8.23 -4.70 -8.96
C TYR A 389 8.05 -5.23 -10.39
N PHE A 390 6.80 -5.45 -10.80
CA PHE A 390 6.44 -5.85 -12.16
C PHE A 390 5.78 -4.71 -12.98
N GLY A 391 5.91 -3.46 -12.54
CA GLY A 391 5.32 -2.32 -13.25
C GLY A 391 3.81 -2.35 -13.28
N LEU A 392 3.16 -2.79 -12.19
CA LEU A 392 1.73 -2.74 -11.98
C LEU A 392 1.37 -1.70 -10.92
N GLU A 393 0.13 -1.21 -10.93
CA GLU A 393 -0.40 -0.28 -9.93
C GLU A 393 -1.47 -0.92 -9.06
N ALA A 394 -1.29 -0.84 -7.73
CA ALA A 394 -2.31 -1.21 -6.76
C ALA A 394 -3.31 -0.07 -6.53
N ARG A 395 -4.59 -0.39 -6.36
CA ARG A 395 -5.64 0.51 -5.86
C ARG A 395 -6.45 -0.17 -4.77
N VAL A 396 -6.72 0.56 -3.69
CA VAL A 396 -7.29 0.03 -2.44
C VAL A 396 -8.58 0.73 -2.03
N PRO A 397 -9.75 0.32 -2.55
CA PRO A 397 -11.02 0.97 -2.23
C PRO A 397 -11.37 1.00 -0.74
N PHE A 398 -10.96 0.00 0.04
CA PHE A 398 -11.20 -0.05 1.49
C PHE A 398 -10.42 1.01 2.29
N LEU A 399 -9.39 1.61 1.69
CA LEU A 399 -8.66 2.76 2.24
C LEU A 399 -9.16 4.10 1.67
N ASP A 400 -10.37 4.15 1.12
CA ASP A 400 -11.01 5.41 0.80
C ASP A 400 -11.42 6.14 2.07
N ILE A 401 -11.09 7.43 2.17
CA ILE A 401 -11.32 8.22 3.39
C ILE A 401 -12.81 8.30 3.76
N ASN A 402 -13.70 8.40 2.78
CA ASN A 402 -15.14 8.49 3.02
C ASN A 402 -15.70 7.15 3.47
N PHE A 403 -15.19 6.05 2.89
CA PHE A 403 -15.54 4.71 3.35
C PHE A 403 -15.05 4.48 4.79
N VAL A 404 -13.80 4.78 5.09
CA VAL A 404 -13.23 4.61 6.45
C VAL A 404 -14.02 5.42 7.47
N LYS A 405 -14.35 6.68 7.17
CA LYS A 405 -15.21 7.52 8.02
C LYS A 405 -16.56 6.89 8.25
N SER A 406 -17.24 6.43 7.19
CA SER A 406 -18.57 5.82 7.31
C SER A 406 -18.58 4.56 8.18
N VAL A 407 -17.51 3.77 8.17
CA VAL A 407 -17.33 2.61 9.04
C VAL A 407 -17.09 3.02 10.49
N TRP A 408 -16.23 4.01 10.73
CA TRP A 408 -15.84 4.39 12.08
C TRP A 408 -16.84 5.27 12.81
N GLU A 409 -17.78 5.87 12.11
CA GLU A 409 -18.97 6.51 12.71
C GLU A 409 -19.90 5.49 13.40
N ILE A 410 -19.81 4.19 13.05
CA ILE A 410 -20.59 3.15 13.71
C ILE A 410 -19.98 2.81 15.07
N PRO A 411 -20.81 2.68 16.12
CA PRO A 411 -20.34 2.28 17.43
C PRO A 411 -19.47 1.03 17.41
N ALA A 412 -18.32 1.08 18.07
CA ALA A 412 -17.32 0.01 18.03
C ALA A 412 -17.87 -1.35 18.50
N ASN A 413 -18.77 -1.37 19.49
CA ASN A 413 -19.41 -2.59 19.98
C ASN A 413 -20.23 -3.31 18.89
N MET A 414 -20.80 -2.60 17.92
CA MET A 414 -21.53 -3.19 16.80
C MET A 414 -20.61 -3.72 15.70
N ARG A 415 -19.37 -3.21 15.64
CA ARG A 415 -18.36 -3.64 14.67
C ARG A 415 -17.52 -4.84 15.16
N MET A 416 -17.53 -5.10 16.48
CA MET A 416 -16.80 -6.23 17.05
C MET A 416 -17.29 -7.57 16.50
N PRO A 417 -16.41 -8.54 16.26
CA PRO A 417 -16.82 -9.90 15.87
C PRO A 417 -17.76 -10.56 16.89
N SER A 418 -17.60 -10.27 18.17
CA SER A 418 -18.46 -10.79 19.25
C SER A 418 -19.90 -10.33 19.20
N TYR A 419 -20.22 -9.23 18.50
CA TYR A 419 -21.59 -8.71 18.39
C TYR A 419 -22.54 -9.68 17.69
N ALA A 420 -22.09 -10.30 16.59
CA ALA A 420 -22.88 -11.23 15.80
C ALA A 420 -22.18 -12.61 15.64
N ASN A 421 -21.15 -12.86 16.43
CA ASN A 421 -20.26 -14.02 16.28
C ASN A 421 -19.76 -14.19 14.83
N CYS A 422 -19.42 -13.07 14.19
CA CYS A 422 -19.01 -13.01 12.80
C CYS A 422 -18.13 -11.77 12.56
N GLU A 423 -16.94 -11.98 12.00
CA GLU A 423 -16.08 -10.88 11.57
C GLU A 423 -16.71 -10.09 10.41
N LYS A 424 -16.50 -8.78 10.41
CA LYS A 424 -17.02 -7.86 9.37
C LYS A 424 -18.54 -7.97 9.17
N PHE A 425 -19.29 -8.29 10.23
CA PHE A 425 -20.73 -8.52 10.15
C PHE A 425 -21.46 -7.37 9.43
N ILE A 426 -21.10 -6.13 9.71
CA ILE A 426 -21.72 -4.95 9.10
C ILE A 426 -21.52 -4.96 7.57
N LEU A 427 -20.31 -5.25 7.09
CA LEU A 427 -20.06 -5.36 5.66
C LEU A 427 -20.92 -6.46 5.02
N ARG A 428 -21.00 -7.63 5.66
CA ARG A 428 -21.83 -8.74 5.17
C ARG A 428 -23.30 -8.33 5.15
N GLN A 429 -23.79 -7.65 6.18
CA GLN A 429 -25.18 -7.23 6.29
C GLN A 429 -25.60 -6.28 5.18
N VAL A 430 -24.80 -5.26 4.85
CA VAL A 430 -25.16 -4.26 3.82
C VAL A 430 -25.14 -4.83 2.40
N PHE A 431 -24.48 -5.97 2.18
CA PHE A 431 -24.44 -6.68 0.91
C PHE A 431 -25.28 -7.98 0.90
N ASN A 432 -26.03 -8.26 1.97
CA ASN A 432 -26.86 -9.47 2.12
C ASN A 432 -28.22 -9.31 1.41
N ASN A 433 -28.22 -9.35 0.09
CA ASN A 433 -29.43 -9.30 -0.73
C ASN A 433 -29.35 -10.21 -1.98
N ASN A 434 -28.43 -11.17 -1.98
CA ASN A 434 -28.15 -12.10 -3.08
C ASN A 434 -27.80 -11.46 -4.45
N ASP A 435 -27.67 -10.12 -4.50
CA ASP A 435 -27.34 -9.39 -5.73
C ASP A 435 -25.84 -9.28 -5.98
N TYR A 436 -25.04 -9.36 -4.91
CA TYR A 436 -23.59 -9.14 -4.98
C TYR A 436 -22.79 -10.43 -4.87
N LEU A 437 -23.14 -11.33 -3.97
CA LEU A 437 -22.43 -12.59 -3.75
C LEU A 437 -23.40 -13.73 -3.41
N PRO A 438 -23.06 -14.98 -3.73
CA PRO A 438 -23.72 -16.15 -3.15
C PRO A 438 -23.55 -16.19 -1.64
N ASP A 439 -24.58 -16.67 -0.91
CA ASP A 439 -24.59 -16.67 0.56
C ASP A 439 -23.38 -17.35 1.19
N ASP A 440 -22.96 -18.50 0.65
CA ASP A 440 -21.81 -19.25 1.16
C ASP A 440 -20.46 -18.55 0.89
N CYS A 441 -20.38 -17.63 -0.08
CA CYS A 441 -19.24 -16.76 -0.28
C CYS A 441 -19.34 -15.52 0.63
N LEU A 442 -20.53 -14.92 0.75
CA LEU A 442 -20.78 -13.78 1.61
C LEU A 442 -20.53 -14.10 3.09
N PHE A 443 -20.91 -15.29 3.55
CA PHE A 443 -20.73 -15.78 4.93
C PHE A 443 -19.57 -16.78 5.08
N ARG A 444 -18.66 -16.85 4.11
CA ARG A 444 -17.44 -17.64 4.23
C ARG A 444 -16.65 -17.20 5.46
N LYS A 445 -16.17 -18.17 6.25
CA LYS A 445 -15.26 -17.92 7.37
C LYS A 445 -13.96 -17.30 6.90
N LYS A 446 -13.41 -16.38 7.70
CA LYS A 446 -12.17 -15.68 7.39
C LYS A 446 -10.99 -16.64 7.39
N GLU A 447 -10.23 -16.62 6.31
CA GLU A 447 -8.87 -17.14 6.23
C GLU A 447 -7.91 -16.00 5.84
N ALA A 448 -6.72 -15.95 6.41
CA ALA A 448 -5.69 -15.04 5.95
C ALA A 448 -5.21 -15.46 4.55
N PHE A 449 -4.77 -14.52 3.72
CA PHE A 449 -4.30 -14.85 2.36
C PHE A 449 -3.18 -15.90 2.38
N SER A 450 -2.21 -15.77 3.30
CA SER A 450 -1.12 -16.75 3.48
C SER A 450 -1.60 -18.15 3.87
N ASP A 451 -2.79 -18.27 4.47
CA ASP A 451 -3.41 -19.55 4.81
C ASP A 451 -4.26 -20.07 3.65
N GLY A 452 -5.09 -19.22 3.06
CA GLY A 452 -6.02 -19.58 1.96
C GLY A 452 -5.34 -20.10 0.70
N ILE A 453 -4.12 -19.64 0.42
CA ILE A 453 -3.32 -20.18 -0.71
C ILE A 453 -2.84 -21.61 -0.50
N SER A 454 -2.87 -22.15 0.72
CA SER A 454 -2.38 -23.48 1.08
C SER A 454 -3.50 -24.45 1.43
N SER A 455 -3.16 -25.76 1.55
CA SER A 455 -4.12 -26.78 1.96
C SER A 455 -4.43 -26.70 3.46
N LYS A 456 -5.52 -27.34 3.90
CA LYS A 456 -5.83 -27.47 5.34
C LYS A 456 -4.84 -28.36 6.08
N GLU A 457 -4.22 -29.32 5.37
CA GLU A 457 -3.31 -30.30 5.96
C GLU A 457 -1.90 -29.79 6.15
N LYS A 458 -1.43 -28.95 5.22
CA LYS A 458 -0.08 -28.36 5.27
C LYS A 458 -0.16 -26.87 4.98
N SER A 459 0.02 -26.05 6.03
CA SER A 459 0.05 -24.59 5.89
C SER A 459 1.36 -24.12 5.23
N TRP A 460 1.30 -23.01 4.52
CA TRP A 460 2.46 -22.37 3.93
C TRP A 460 3.54 -22.03 4.99
N PHE A 461 3.12 -21.62 6.18
CA PHE A 461 4.00 -21.43 7.33
C PHE A 461 4.85 -22.67 7.63
N LYS A 462 4.23 -23.86 7.69
CA LYS A 462 4.93 -25.11 7.98
C LYS A 462 5.96 -25.43 6.90
N THR A 463 5.63 -25.24 5.63
CA THR A 463 6.55 -25.43 4.50
C THR A 463 7.79 -24.54 4.64
N ILE A 464 7.61 -23.24 4.96
CA ILE A 464 8.73 -22.32 5.20
C ILE A 464 9.56 -22.77 6.42
N ASN A 465 8.90 -23.10 7.53
CA ASN A 465 9.58 -23.50 8.75
C ASN A 465 10.43 -24.77 8.55
N ASP A 466 9.89 -25.76 7.85
CA ASP A 466 10.61 -26.99 7.48
C ASP A 466 11.86 -26.65 6.64
N ARG A 467 11.74 -25.74 5.66
CA ARG A 467 12.86 -25.28 4.84
C ARG A 467 13.92 -24.55 5.67
N MET A 468 13.53 -23.67 6.58
CA MET A 468 14.45 -22.92 7.44
C MET A 468 15.18 -23.85 8.43
N ASN A 469 14.54 -24.91 8.91
CA ASN A 469 15.18 -25.92 9.77
C ASN A 469 16.22 -26.76 9.02
N ILE A 470 16.08 -26.93 7.70
CA ILE A 470 17.08 -27.62 6.86
C ILE A 470 18.31 -26.75 6.64
N ILE A 471 18.12 -25.45 6.35
CA ILE A 471 19.23 -24.56 5.94
C ILE A 471 19.94 -23.89 7.12
N ILE A 472 19.33 -23.80 8.31
CA ILE A 472 19.89 -23.15 9.49
C ILE A 472 19.94 -24.17 10.64
N SER A 473 21.15 -24.50 11.09
CA SER A 473 21.33 -25.39 12.25
C SER A 473 20.92 -24.69 13.56
N ASP A 474 20.58 -25.48 14.58
CA ASP A 474 20.27 -24.94 15.92
C ASP A 474 21.48 -24.25 16.56
N ASP A 475 22.67 -24.77 16.30
CA ASP A 475 23.93 -24.21 16.82
C ASP A 475 24.25 -22.86 16.18
N GLU A 476 24.08 -22.74 14.86
CA GLU A 476 24.21 -21.47 14.13
C GLU A 476 23.20 -20.45 14.69
N PHE A 477 21.92 -20.81 14.75
CA PHE A 477 20.88 -19.90 15.23
C PHE A 477 21.16 -19.43 16.66
N LYS A 478 21.56 -20.31 17.59
CA LYS A 478 21.89 -19.93 18.95
C LYS A 478 23.10 -19.03 19.07
N LYS A 479 24.13 -19.27 18.22
CA LYS A 479 25.41 -18.57 18.32
C LYS A 479 25.38 -17.21 17.59
N GLU A 480 24.72 -17.13 16.44
CA GLU A 480 24.82 -16.00 15.51
C GLU A 480 23.60 -15.08 15.49
N ASN A 481 22.53 -15.42 16.22
CA ASN A 481 21.32 -14.59 16.31
C ASN A 481 21.51 -13.36 17.24
N ILE A 482 22.41 -12.47 16.84
CA ILE A 482 22.77 -11.27 17.61
C ILE A 482 21.63 -10.22 17.68
N TYR A 483 20.64 -10.32 16.79
CA TYR A 483 19.47 -9.42 16.71
C TYR A 483 18.26 -9.96 17.47
N ASN A 484 18.40 -11.07 18.19
CA ASN A 484 17.33 -11.73 18.95
C ASN A 484 16.07 -12.01 18.09
N CYS A 485 16.27 -12.48 16.86
CA CYS A 485 15.18 -12.89 16.00
C CYS A 485 14.36 -14.01 16.64
N PRO A 486 13.02 -13.98 16.58
CA PRO A 486 12.17 -14.93 17.31
C PRO A 486 12.17 -16.34 16.73
N SER A 487 12.60 -16.54 15.50
CA SER A 487 12.64 -17.83 14.80
C SER A 487 13.76 -17.88 13.78
N LYS A 488 14.11 -19.08 13.30
CA LYS A 488 15.06 -19.27 12.20
C LYS A 488 14.60 -18.57 10.91
N GLU A 489 13.31 -18.53 10.66
CA GLU A 489 12.72 -17.77 9.56
C GLU A 489 13.00 -16.27 9.70
N ALA A 490 12.70 -15.70 10.86
CA ALA A 490 13.01 -14.29 11.13
C ALA A 490 14.51 -13.98 11.01
N TYR A 491 15.36 -14.89 11.48
CA TYR A 491 16.81 -14.79 11.39
C TYR A 491 17.28 -14.79 9.93
N TYR A 492 16.74 -15.68 9.09
CA TYR A 492 17.05 -15.72 7.66
C TYR A 492 16.65 -14.41 6.97
N TYR A 493 15.42 -13.94 7.19
CA TYR A 493 14.90 -12.72 6.57
C TYR A 493 15.69 -11.49 7.01
N ASN A 494 16.04 -11.40 8.29
CA ASN A 494 16.84 -10.31 8.84
C ASN A 494 18.24 -10.27 8.18
N ASN A 495 18.92 -11.41 8.09
CA ASN A 495 20.24 -11.49 7.46
C ASN A 495 20.22 -11.13 5.98
N LYS A 496 19.20 -11.60 5.23
CA LYS A 496 19.02 -11.22 3.82
C LYS A 496 18.70 -9.73 3.65
N PHE A 497 17.89 -9.16 4.54
CA PHE A 497 17.64 -7.72 4.54
C PHE A 497 18.92 -6.91 4.80
N ILE A 498 19.76 -7.33 5.75
CA ILE A 498 21.05 -6.69 6.03
C ILE A 498 22.00 -6.79 4.82
N GLU A 499 22.03 -7.94 4.16
CA GLU A 499 22.82 -8.16 2.93
C GLU A 499 22.43 -7.14 1.83
N TYR A 500 21.13 -6.91 1.61
CA TYR A 500 20.64 -6.02 0.56
C TYR A 500 20.70 -4.54 0.92
N PHE A 501 20.37 -4.20 2.17
CA PHE A 501 20.10 -2.81 2.55
C PHE A 501 21.04 -2.26 3.63
N GLY A 502 21.84 -3.11 4.26
CA GLY A 502 22.75 -2.73 5.35
C GLY A 502 22.06 -2.69 6.72
N LYS A 503 22.84 -2.96 7.77
CA LYS A 503 22.35 -3.04 9.17
C LYS A 503 21.79 -1.72 9.70
N ASP A 504 22.28 -0.59 9.22
CA ASP A 504 21.86 0.76 9.67
C ASP A 504 20.39 1.07 9.29
N ARG A 505 19.74 0.18 8.51
CA ARG A 505 18.34 0.33 8.04
C ARG A 505 17.35 -0.62 8.70
N LEU A 506 17.78 -1.40 9.69
CA LEU A 506 16.88 -2.28 10.42
C LEU A 506 15.76 -1.52 11.16
N ASN A 507 16.00 -0.26 11.52
CA ASN A 507 15.02 0.60 12.20
C ASN A 507 13.83 1.04 11.31
N ILE A 508 13.86 0.76 10.00
CA ILE A 508 12.72 1.01 9.09
C ILE A 508 11.52 0.15 9.46
N ILE A 509 11.77 -1.00 10.09
CA ILE A 509 10.72 -1.86 10.63
C ILE A 509 10.86 -1.82 12.15
N PRO A 510 10.03 -1.01 12.84
CA PRO A 510 10.18 -0.82 14.29
C PRO A 510 9.81 -2.06 15.10
N SER A 511 8.94 -2.93 14.54
CA SER A 511 8.52 -4.19 15.16
C SER A 511 7.98 -5.14 14.10
N TYR A 512 8.04 -6.44 14.37
CA TYR A 512 7.30 -7.43 13.59
C TYR A 512 5.80 -7.21 13.77
N TRP A 513 5.02 -7.53 12.72
CA TRP A 513 3.57 -7.60 12.84
C TRP A 513 3.18 -8.67 13.88
N GLN A 514 2.32 -8.32 14.81
CA GLN A 514 1.84 -9.23 15.86
C GLN A 514 0.38 -8.91 16.20
N PRO A 515 -0.47 -9.93 16.48
CA PRO A 515 -1.84 -9.72 16.95
C PRO A 515 -1.86 -8.95 18.28
N ASP A 516 -2.79 -8.00 18.43
CA ASP A 516 -2.96 -7.22 19.68
C ASP A 516 -3.57 -8.05 20.80
N PHE A 517 -4.52 -8.92 20.47
CA PHE A 517 -5.21 -9.74 21.45
C PHE A 517 -4.78 -11.18 21.26
N LYS A 518 -4.24 -11.79 22.34
CA LYS A 518 -3.64 -13.11 22.29
C LYS A 518 -4.37 -14.03 23.25
N SER A 519 -4.64 -15.28 22.87
CA SER A 519 -4.81 -16.38 23.78
C SER A 519 -3.42 -16.93 24.16
N ASP A 520 -3.27 -17.58 25.30
CA ASP A 520 -1.99 -18.03 25.87
C ASP A 520 -1.12 -18.90 24.94
N ASN A 521 -1.64 -19.36 23.80
CA ASN A 521 -1.00 -20.31 22.88
C ASN A 521 -0.55 -19.72 21.53
N ILE A 522 -0.66 -18.40 21.27
CA ILE A 522 -0.50 -17.80 19.92
C ILE A 522 0.96 -17.47 19.55
N TYR A 523 1.92 -17.66 20.43
CA TYR A 523 3.29 -17.22 20.18
C TYR A 523 4.09 -18.04 19.15
N ILE A 524 3.60 -19.20 18.74
CA ILE A 524 4.36 -20.15 17.91
C ILE A 524 3.98 -20.03 16.42
N ASP A 525 2.70 -19.79 16.12
CA ASP A 525 2.21 -19.62 14.74
C ASP A 525 1.21 -18.46 14.67
N PRO A 526 1.52 -17.37 13.94
CA PRO A 526 0.58 -16.28 13.71
C PRO A 526 -0.53 -16.62 12.70
N SER A 527 -0.57 -17.86 12.18
CA SER A 527 -1.63 -18.33 11.28
C SER A 527 -3.00 -18.28 11.97
N ALA A 528 -3.99 -17.77 11.25
CA ALA A 528 -5.37 -17.71 11.72
C ALA A 528 -5.96 -19.12 12.00
N ARG A 529 -5.40 -20.17 11.40
CA ARG A 529 -5.84 -21.56 11.57
C ARG A 529 -5.52 -22.13 12.96
N GLU A 530 -4.50 -21.61 13.63
CA GLU A 530 -4.15 -22.02 15.00
C GLU A 530 -5.09 -21.42 16.05
N LEU A 531 -5.86 -20.42 15.70
CA LEU A 531 -6.88 -19.82 16.56
C LEU A 531 -8.13 -20.70 16.55
N LYS A 532 -8.30 -21.53 17.60
CA LYS A 532 -9.48 -22.41 17.79
C LYS A 532 -10.76 -21.62 18.08
N ILE A 533 -11.11 -20.68 17.22
CA ILE A 533 -12.33 -19.86 17.34
C ILE A 533 -13.49 -20.48 16.56
N TYR A 534 -13.21 -21.40 15.66
CA TYR A 534 -14.18 -22.05 14.78
C TYR A 534 -14.47 -23.50 15.21
#